data_cda5edced1f633e8dda8bf9f54365db9
#
_entry.id   cda5edced1f633e8dda8bf9f54365db9
#
_cell.length_a   1.000
_cell.length_b   1.000
_cell.length_c   1.000
_cell.angle_alpha   90.00
_cell.angle_beta   90.00
_cell.angle_gamma   90.00
#
_symmetry.space_group_name_H-M   'P 1'
#
loop_
_entity.id
_entity.type
_entity.pdbx_description
1 polymer ?
#
loop_
_entity_poly.entity_id
_entity_poly.type
_entity_poly.pdbx_seq_one_letter_code
_entity_poly.pdbx_strand_id
1 'polypeptide(L)'
;RIVDMLMQHPNIDIQWGNHDILWLGAAAGSAACIFTVLRISSDYGNTMTLERRYGVSLRPLAQFCERVYGASDKKAMHQALSVLGFKLEGRIIMRHPGYEMNDRLMLYRINYEDWTVELDSGVYPLNTHDFPTVDPADPYRLTDEEQELVDEYVSAFKESQPLRRHLDFIYQKGSTYLCCNGNLLYHGCIPMTPDGKFAS
;
A
#
# COMPACT_ATOMS: atom_id res chain seq x y z
N ARG A 1 9.30 -5.15 18.86
CA ARG A 1 9.43 -6.12 19.96
C ARG A 1 9.41 -7.56 19.49
N ILE A 2 8.39 -8.02 18.73
CA ILE A 2 8.33 -9.41 18.24
C ILE A 2 9.51 -9.68 17.32
N VAL A 3 9.71 -8.87 16.29
CA VAL A 3 10.83 -9.03 15.34
C VAL A 3 12.18 -8.97 16.06
N ASP A 4 12.35 -8.04 17.02
CA ASP A 4 13.59 -7.98 17.82
C ASP A 4 13.88 -9.27 18.61
N MET A 5 12.83 -9.95 19.08
CA MET A 5 12.97 -11.25 19.75
C MET A 5 13.31 -12.37 18.76
N LEU A 6 12.65 -12.37 17.59
CA LEU A 6 12.94 -13.33 16.53
C LEU A 6 14.38 -13.21 16.02
N MET A 7 14.90 -11.99 15.90
CA MET A 7 16.28 -11.74 15.49
C MET A 7 17.34 -12.37 16.43
N GLN A 8 16.96 -12.65 17.68
CA GLN A 8 17.84 -13.31 18.65
C GLN A 8 17.75 -14.85 18.58
N HIS A 9 16.82 -15.39 17.79
CA HIS A 9 16.64 -16.83 17.68
C HIS A 9 17.44 -17.39 16.52
N PRO A 10 18.23 -18.48 16.71
CA PRO A 10 19.15 -18.99 15.70
C PRO A 10 18.45 -19.63 14.50
N ASN A 11 17.34 -20.29 14.73
CA ASN A 11 16.62 -21.09 13.72
C ASN A 11 15.23 -20.49 13.46
N ILE A 12 15.13 -19.63 12.46
CA ILE A 12 13.89 -18.99 12.03
C ILE A 12 13.80 -19.05 10.52
N ASP A 13 12.64 -19.47 10.05
CA ASP A 13 12.18 -19.36 8.67
C ASP A 13 10.90 -18.54 8.64
N ILE A 14 10.77 -17.63 7.69
CA ILE A 14 9.63 -16.74 7.52
C ILE A 14 9.04 -16.98 6.13
N GLN A 15 7.77 -17.31 6.04
CA GLN A 15 7.04 -17.31 4.75
C GLN A 15 6.39 -15.94 4.57
N TRP A 16 6.85 -15.22 3.51
CA TRP A 16 6.35 -13.88 3.24
C TRP A 16 4.87 -13.91 2.86
N GLY A 17 4.08 -13.11 3.56
CA GLY A 17 2.74 -12.76 3.15
C GLY A 17 2.71 -11.51 2.27
N ASN A 18 1.54 -11.20 1.72
CA ASN A 18 1.31 -10.00 0.91
C ASN A 18 1.68 -8.71 1.66
N HIS A 19 1.42 -8.63 2.96
CA HIS A 19 1.80 -7.46 3.77
C HIS A 19 3.32 -7.36 3.95
N ASP A 20 4.03 -8.49 4.10
CA ASP A 20 5.50 -8.46 4.21
C ASP A 20 6.14 -7.93 2.92
N ILE A 21 5.62 -8.32 1.76
CA ILE A 21 6.07 -7.82 0.45
C ILE A 21 5.83 -6.31 0.33
N LEU A 22 4.69 -5.80 0.79
CA LEU A 22 4.41 -4.37 0.82
C LEU A 22 5.43 -3.61 1.69
N TRP A 23 5.75 -4.12 2.87
CA TRP A 23 6.75 -3.51 3.75
C TRP A 23 8.16 -3.56 3.16
N LEU A 24 8.55 -4.67 2.51
CA LEU A 24 9.83 -4.80 1.79
C LEU A 24 9.91 -3.77 0.65
N GLY A 25 8.85 -3.64 -0.14
CA GLY A 25 8.76 -2.62 -1.19
C GLY A 25 8.81 -1.19 -0.65
N ALA A 26 8.14 -0.92 0.47
CA ALA A 26 8.16 0.38 1.13
C ALA A 26 9.57 0.76 1.61
N ALA A 27 10.30 -0.15 2.25
CA ALA A 27 11.69 0.08 2.68
C ALA A 27 12.67 0.24 1.51
N ALA A 28 12.38 -0.39 0.37
CA ALA A 28 13.12 -0.19 -0.87
C ALA A 28 12.81 1.17 -1.54
N GLY A 29 11.83 1.94 -1.03
CA GLY A 29 11.45 3.26 -1.53
C GLY A 29 10.36 3.26 -2.60
N SER A 30 9.60 2.17 -2.75
CA SER A 30 8.41 2.15 -3.61
C SER A 30 7.32 3.03 -3.02
N ALA A 31 7.02 4.17 -3.64
CA ALA A 31 5.98 5.09 -3.19
C ALA A 31 4.60 4.41 -3.09
N ALA A 32 4.22 3.59 -4.07
CA ALA A 32 2.96 2.87 -4.03
C ALA A 32 2.87 1.93 -2.81
N CYS A 33 3.95 1.19 -2.50
CA CYS A 33 4.00 0.34 -1.31
C CYS A 33 3.94 1.18 -0.02
N ILE A 34 4.64 2.31 0.04
CA ILE A 34 4.64 3.22 1.20
C ILE A 34 3.23 3.72 1.49
N PHE A 35 2.54 4.25 0.50
CA PHE A 35 1.19 4.79 0.69
C PHE A 35 0.17 3.69 1.01
N THR A 36 0.34 2.48 0.47
CA THR A 36 -0.46 1.31 0.86
C THR A 36 -0.20 0.93 2.32
N VAL A 37 1.05 0.91 2.78
CA VAL A 37 1.41 0.66 4.19
C VAL A 37 0.84 1.73 5.11
N LEU A 38 0.94 3.01 4.75
CA LEU A 38 0.36 4.13 5.52
C LEU A 38 -1.15 3.98 5.64
N ARG A 39 -1.86 3.68 4.54
CA ARG A 39 -3.31 3.49 4.51
C ARG A 39 -3.73 2.32 5.41
N ILE A 40 -3.14 1.14 5.22
CA ILE A 40 -3.42 -0.04 6.04
C ILE A 40 -3.15 0.24 7.52
N SER A 41 -2.01 0.86 7.85
CA SER A 41 -1.66 1.19 9.24
C SER A 41 -2.65 2.16 9.87
N SER A 42 -3.16 3.13 9.10
CA SER A 42 -4.20 4.06 9.55
C SER A 42 -5.54 3.37 9.77
N ASP A 43 -5.96 2.51 8.84
CA ASP A 43 -7.24 1.80 8.92
C ASP A 43 -7.31 0.87 10.14
N TYR A 44 -6.22 0.15 10.41
CA TYR A 44 -6.11 -0.77 11.55
C TYR A 44 -5.67 -0.10 12.86
N GLY A 45 -5.41 1.21 12.87
CA GLY A 45 -4.98 1.93 14.08
C GLY A 45 -3.57 1.60 14.55
N ASN A 46 -2.70 1.11 13.66
CA ASN A 46 -1.33 0.70 13.96
C ASN A 46 -0.28 1.82 13.74
N THR A 47 -0.72 3.05 13.62
CA THR A 47 0.12 4.22 13.34
C THR A 47 1.20 4.47 14.38
N MET A 48 0.96 4.08 15.65
CA MET A 48 1.98 4.16 16.70
C MET A 48 3.24 3.34 16.38
N THR A 49 3.13 2.28 15.60
CA THR A 49 4.30 1.50 15.16
C THR A 49 5.15 2.30 14.18
N LEU A 50 4.51 2.98 13.23
CA LEU A 50 5.20 3.88 12.30
C LEU A 50 5.94 4.98 13.04
N GLU A 51 5.24 5.73 13.92
CA GLU A 51 5.81 6.89 14.60
C GLU A 51 6.85 6.51 15.66
N ARG A 52 6.48 5.65 16.61
CA ARG A 52 7.33 5.37 17.78
C ARG A 52 8.43 4.36 17.52
N ARG A 53 8.23 3.43 16.58
CA ARG A 53 9.21 2.38 16.32
C ARG A 53 10.09 2.69 15.13
N TYR A 54 9.51 3.26 14.08
CA TYR A 54 10.21 3.50 12.83
C TYR A 54 10.53 4.97 12.58
N GLY A 55 10.00 5.89 13.41
CA GLY A 55 10.26 7.32 13.28
C GLY A 55 9.57 7.96 12.08
N VAL A 56 8.59 7.27 11.49
CA VAL A 56 7.80 7.78 10.36
C VAL A 56 6.61 8.57 10.90
N SER A 57 6.68 9.89 10.86
CA SER A 57 5.65 10.79 11.38
C SER A 57 4.43 10.84 10.45
N LEU A 58 3.23 10.91 11.02
CA LEU A 58 1.99 11.20 10.28
C LEU A 58 1.68 12.68 10.16
N ARG A 59 2.49 13.55 10.77
CA ARG A 59 2.27 15.00 10.74
C ARG A 59 2.26 15.59 9.32
N PRO A 60 3.17 15.20 8.39
CA PRO A 60 3.12 15.69 7.00
C PRO A 60 1.80 15.39 6.31
N LEU A 61 1.28 14.15 6.49
CA LEU A 61 -0.03 13.76 5.97
C LEU A 61 -1.16 14.60 6.58
N ALA A 62 -1.16 14.79 7.89
CA ALA A 62 -2.18 15.60 8.57
C ALA A 62 -2.17 17.05 8.07
N GLN A 63 -0.99 17.65 7.87
CA GLN A 63 -0.85 18.99 7.33
C GLN A 63 -1.31 19.09 5.87
N PHE A 64 -0.99 18.10 5.05
CA PHE A 64 -1.49 18.01 3.68
C PHE A 64 -3.03 17.92 3.67
N CYS A 65 -3.61 17.05 4.49
CA CYS A 65 -5.06 16.90 4.58
C CYS A 65 -5.75 18.19 5.03
N GLU A 66 -5.21 18.89 6.01
CA GLU A 66 -5.75 20.18 6.47
C GLU A 66 -5.79 21.23 5.35
N ARG A 67 -4.71 21.32 4.55
CA ARG A 67 -4.65 22.28 3.43
C ARG A 67 -5.57 21.91 2.27
N VAL A 68 -5.62 20.62 1.92
CA VAL A 68 -6.24 20.14 0.66
C VAL A 68 -7.68 19.70 0.89
N TYR A 69 -7.96 19.03 2.01
CA TYR A 69 -9.29 18.49 2.34
C TYR A 69 -10.02 19.30 3.41
N GLY A 70 -9.38 20.34 3.97
CA GLY A 70 -9.97 21.19 5.02
C GLY A 70 -10.14 20.49 6.37
N ALA A 71 -9.57 19.30 6.55
CA ALA A 71 -9.61 18.54 7.79
C ALA A 71 -8.41 17.59 7.86
N SER A 72 -8.03 17.20 9.08
CA SER A 72 -6.94 16.25 9.35
C SER A 72 -7.41 15.05 10.19
N ASP A 73 -8.68 14.75 10.11
CA ASP A 73 -9.28 13.60 10.79
C ASP A 73 -9.00 12.27 10.06
N LYS A 74 -9.43 11.17 10.66
CA LYS A 74 -9.24 9.84 10.08
C LYS A 74 -9.86 9.70 8.69
N LYS A 75 -11.00 10.36 8.44
CA LYS A 75 -11.71 10.28 7.16
C LYS A 75 -10.93 10.99 6.07
N ALA A 76 -10.46 12.22 6.33
CA ALA A 76 -9.64 12.99 5.38
C ALA A 76 -8.32 12.28 5.07
N MET A 77 -7.65 11.74 6.10
CA MET A 77 -6.42 10.96 5.89
C MET A 77 -6.66 9.70 5.06
N HIS A 78 -7.74 8.96 5.32
CA HIS A 78 -8.09 7.77 4.54
C HIS A 78 -8.36 8.14 3.07
N GLN A 79 -9.10 9.22 2.84
CA GLN A 79 -9.40 9.71 1.49
C GLN A 79 -8.12 10.11 0.74
N ALA A 80 -7.26 10.91 1.37
CA ALA A 80 -5.98 11.34 0.80
C ALA A 80 -5.09 10.13 0.45
N LEU A 81 -4.92 9.20 1.39
CA LEU A 81 -4.12 7.99 1.19
C LEU A 81 -4.69 7.08 0.10
N SER A 82 -6.02 7.02 -0.04
CA SER A 82 -6.67 6.23 -1.08
C SER A 82 -6.45 6.85 -2.47
N VAL A 83 -6.64 8.15 -2.61
CA VAL A 83 -6.43 8.88 -3.88
C VAL A 83 -4.95 8.77 -4.31
N LEU A 84 -4.02 9.05 -3.39
CA LEU A 84 -2.58 8.92 -3.66
C LEU A 84 -2.19 7.47 -4.00
N GLY A 85 -2.75 6.50 -3.29
CA GLY A 85 -2.55 5.09 -3.61
C GLY A 85 -2.96 4.75 -5.04
N PHE A 86 -4.17 5.15 -5.46
CA PHE A 86 -4.64 4.95 -6.84
C PHE A 86 -3.74 5.64 -7.88
N LYS A 87 -3.33 6.88 -7.62
CA LYS A 87 -2.43 7.60 -8.54
C LYS A 87 -1.08 6.89 -8.68
N LEU A 88 -0.47 6.50 -7.58
CA LEU A 88 0.85 5.87 -7.57
C LEU A 88 0.83 4.46 -8.18
N GLU A 89 -0.17 3.64 -7.86
CA GLU A 89 -0.36 2.33 -8.47
C GLU A 89 -0.67 2.44 -9.97
N GLY A 90 -1.59 3.33 -10.36
CA GLY A 90 -1.96 3.54 -11.76
C GLY A 90 -0.79 3.98 -12.62
N ARG A 91 0.10 4.84 -12.11
CA ARG A 91 1.32 5.25 -12.82
C ARG A 91 2.28 4.07 -13.05
N ILE A 92 2.31 3.07 -12.16
CA ILE A 92 3.08 1.85 -12.37
C ILE A 92 2.42 1.01 -13.48
N ILE A 93 1.11 0.79 -13.38
CA ILE A 93 0.35 -0.01 -14.36
C ILE A 93 0.50 0.58 -15.77
N MET A 94 0.30 1.89 -15.92
CA MET A 94 0.43 2.58 -17.22
C MET A 94 1.83 2.49 -17.81
N ARG A 95 2.88 2.45 -16.97
CA ARG A 95 4.27 2.25 -17.45
C ARG A 95 4.59 0.80 -17.82
N HIS A 96 3.79 -0.14 -17.34
CA HIS A 96 4.01 -1.57 -17.54
C HIS A 96 2.74 -2.27 -18.08
N PRO A 97 2.30 -1.94 -19.30
CA PRO A 97 1.06 -2.49 -19.86
C PRO A 97 1.08 -4.03 -19.97
N GLY A 98 2.25 -4.64 -20.02
CA GLY A 98 2.40 -6.11 -20.01
C GLY A 98 2.01 -6.78 -18.67
N TYR A 99 1.68 -6.02 -17.63
CA TYR A 99 1.12 -6.56 -16.39
C TYR A 99 -0.38 -6.90 -16.52
N GLU A 100 -1.04 -6.43 -17.59
CA GLU A 100 -2.46 -6.69 -17.87
C GLU A 100 -3.39 -6.31 -16.70
N MET A 101 -3.06 -5.22 -15.98
CA MET A 101 -3.76 -4.75 -14.77
C MET A 101 -4.60 -3.50 -15.03
N ASN A 102 -5.04 -3.26 -16.26
CA ASN A 102 -5.79 -2.04 -16.62
C ASN A 102 -7.15 -1.94 -15.90
N ASP A 103 -7.72 -3.09 -15.49
CA ASP A 103 -8.92 -3.18 -14.66
C ASP A 103 -8.77 -2.45 -13.31
N ARG A 104 -7.54 -2.23 -12.84
CA ARG A 104 -7.22 -1.50 -11.62
C ARG A 104 -7.02 0.00 -11.81
N LEU A 105 -7.14 0.52 -13.01
CA LEU A 105 -7.08 1.96 -13.27
C LEU A 105 -8.39 2.66 -12.86
N MET A 106 -8.69 2.62 -11.55
CA MET A 106 -9.97 3.02 -10.97
C MET A 106 -10.34 4.47 -11.23
N LEU A 107 -9.37 5.39 -11.28
CA LEU A 107 -9.67 6.82 -11.49
C LEU A 107 -10.19 7.12 -12.89
N TYR A 108 -9.90 6.29 -13.91
CA TYR A 108 -10.52 6.39 -15.24
C TYR A 108 -11.94 5.83 -15.29
N ARG A 109 -12.34 5.01 -14.30
CA ARG A 109 -13.66 4.40 -14.21
C ARG A 109 -14.69 5.30 -13.50
N ILE A 110 -14.24 6.45 -12.99
CA ILE A 110 -15.10 7.43 -12.30
C ILE A 110 -15.71 8.38 -13.32
N ASN A 111 -17.04 8.50 -13.31
CA ASN A 111 -17.74 9.62 -13.91
C ASN A 111 -17.85 10.75 -12.89
N TYR A 112 -17.07 11.81 -13.09
CA TYR A 112 -16.98 12.96 -12.18
C TYR A 112 -18.17 13.93 -12.31
N GLU A 113 -19.05 13.77 -13.32
CA GLU A 113 -20.26 14.56 -13.47
C GLU A 113 -21.40 13.97 -12.63
N ASP A 114 -21.57 12.64 -12.72
CA ASP A 114 -22.64 11.91 -12.03
C ASP A 114 -22.17 11.29 -10.70
N TRP A 115 -20.88 11.34 -10.39
CA TRP A 115 -20.27 10.74 -9.22
C TRP A 115 -20.56 9.25 -9.10
N THR A 116 -20.33 8.54 -10.19
CA THR A 116 -20.48 7.09 -10.27
C THR A 116 -19.17 6.44 -10.66
N VAL A 117 -19.03 5.15 -10.37
CA VAL A 117 -17.90 4.31 -10.79
C VAL A 117 -18.41 3.13 -11.59
N GLU A 118 -17.79 2.87 -12.74
CA GLU A 118 -18.08 1.72 -13.58
C GLU A 118 -17.17 0.55 -13.16
N LEU A 119 -17.77 -0.53 -12.67
CA LEU A 119 -17.13 -1.79 -12.36
C LEU A 119 -17.61 -2.86 -13.34
N ASP A 120 -16.92 -4.00 -13.40
CA ASP A 120 -17.34 -5.11 -14.28
C ASP A 120 -18.73 -5.66 -13.95
N SER A 121 -19.18 -5.47 -12.72
CA SER A 121 -20.52 -5.86 -12.22
C SER A 121 -21.62 -4.80 -12.43
N GLY A 122 -21.28 -3.60 -12.91
CA GLY A 122 -22.24 -2.51 -13.14
C GLY A 122 -21.74 -1.13 -12.73
N VAL A 123 -22.64 -0.15 -12.78
CA VAL A 123 -22.37 1.24 -12.39
C VAL A 123 -22.91 1.49 -10.99
N TYR A 124 -22.10 2.07 -10.12
CA TYR A 124 -22.43 2.29 -8.72
C TYR A 124 -22.18 3.75 -8.33
N PRO A 125 -23.02 4.34 -7.46
CA PRO A 125 -22.76 5.67 -6.93
C PRO A 125 -21.52 5.66 -6.03
N LEU A 126 -20.71 6.72 -6.10
CA LEU A 126 -19.63 6.93 -5.17
C LEU A 126 -20.15 7.39 -3.81
N ASN A 127 -19.52 6.91 -2.75
CA ASN A 127 -19.82 7.32 -1.37
C ASN A 127 -19.21 8.68 -1.00
N THR A 128 -18.38 9.25 -1.88
CA THR A 128 -17.70 10.53 -1.67
C THR A 128 -17.54 11.26 -3.00
N HIS A 129 -17.59 12.60 -2.93
CA HIS A 129 -17.29 13.49 -4.05
C HIS A 129 -16.00 14.28 -3.80
N ASP A 130 -15.23 13.87 -2.80
CA ASP A 130 -14.08 14.60 -2.29
C ASP A 130 -12.78 14.15 -2.96
N PHE A 131 -12.55 14.70 -4.15
CA PHE A 131 -11.37 14.43 -5.00
C PHE A 131 -10.64 15.74 -5.38
N PRO A 132 -10.22 16.58 -4.41
CA PRO A 132 -9.74 17.93 -4.69
C PRO A 132 -8.45 17.97 -5.52
N THR A 133 -7.67 16.89 -5.54
CA THR A 133 -6.39 16.81 -6.27
C THR A 133 -6.50 16.03 -7.58
N VAL A 134 -7.69 15.54 -7.95
CA VAL A 134 -7.88 14.76 -9.16
C VAL A 134 -8.36 15.65 -10.29
N ASP A 135 -7.56 15.74 -11.36
CA ASP A 135 -7.98 16.34 -12.63
C ASP A 135 -8.61 15.24 -13.49
N PRO A 136 -9.90 15.31 -13.84
CA PRO A 136 -10.55 14.31 -14.69
C PRO A 136 -9.88 14.11 -16.05
N ALA A 137 -9.17 15.11 -16.58
CA ALA A 137 -8.45 15.00 -17.85
C ALA A 137 -7.11 14.22 -17.73
N ASP A 138 -6.50 14.23 -16.53
CA ASP A 138 -5.28 13.48 -16.22
C ASP A 138 -5.31 13.01 -14.75
N PRO A 139 -6.18 12.03 -14.42
CA PRO A 139 -6.47 11.69 -13.03
C PRO A 139 -5.31 11.04 -12.27
N TYR A 140 -4.29 10.58 -12.96
CA TYR A 140 -3.11 9.96 -12.36
C TYR A 140 -1.92 10.93 -12.18
N ARG A 141 -2.05 12.17 -12.60
CA ARG A 141 -1.05 13.20 -12.37
C ARG A 141 -1.03 13.57 -10.88
N LEU A 142 0.15 13.58 -10.29
CA LEU A 142 0.35 14.14 -8.95
C LEU A 142 0.38 15.66 -9.05
N THR A 143 -0.22 16.34 -8.09
CA THR A 143 0.02 17.78 -7.88
C THR A 143 1.41 17.98 -7.27
N ASP A 144 1.91 19.22 -7.28
CA ASP A 144 3.21 19.51 -6.67
C ASP A 144 3.21 19.20 -5.16
N GLU A 145 2.12 19.52 -4.45
CA GLU A 145 1.98 19.21 -3.03
C GLU A 145 1.90 17.69 -2.77
N GLU A 146 1.25 16.93 -3.65
CA GLU A 146 1.25 15.46 -3.56
C GLU A 146 2.65 14.89 -3.80
N GLN A 147 3.40 15.43 -4.76
CA GLN A 147 4.76 14.98 -5.04
C GLN A 147 5.69 15.28 -3.87
N GLU A 148 5.60 16.48 -3.26
CA GLU A 148 6.37 16.82 -2.06
C GLU A 148 6.08 15.84 -0.90
N LEU A 149 4.81 15.54 -0.65
CA LEU A 149 4.41 14.58 0.37
C LEU A 149 4.95 13.16 0.08
N VAL A 150 4.91 12.74 -1.18
CA VAL A 150 5.45 11.44 -1.61
C VAL A 150 6.96 11.38 -1.36
N ASP A 151 7.69 12.42 -1.75
CA ASP A 151 9.16 12.47 -1.60
C ASP A 151 9.57 12.49 -0.12
N GLU A 152 8.82 13.19 0.73
CA GLU A 152 9.03 13.20 2.18
C GLU A 152 8.87 11.81 2.77
N TYR A 153 7.80 11.08 2.43
CA TYR A 153 7.60 9.72 2.93
C TYR A 153 8.60 8.72 2.35
N VAL A 154 8.98 8.83 1.09
CA VAL A 154 10.04 7.99 0.50
C VAL A 154 11.35 8.18 1.28
N SER A 155 11.73 9.41 1.58
CA SER A 155 12.92 9.70 2.40
C SER A 155 12.79 9.12 3.81
N ALA A 156 11.66 9.35 4.50
CA ALA A 156 11.42 8.87 5.85
C ALA A 156 11.51 7.33 5.96
N PHE A 157 10.92 6.60 5.01
CA PHE A 157 10.99 5.14 4.99
C PHE A 157 12.40 4.62 4.72
N LYS A 158 13.12 5.22 3.77
CA LYS A 158 14.49 4.84 3.41
C LYS A 158 15.50 5.14 4.52
N GLU A 159 15.31 6.22 5.26
CA GLU A 159 16.21 6.65 6.33
C GLU A 159 15.97 5.95 7.67
N SER A 160 14.82 5.30 7.85
CA SER A 160 14.47 4.60 9.08
C SER A 160 15.37 3.38 9.32
N GLN A 161 16.42 3.54 10.11
CA GLN A 161 17.36 2.47 10.48
C GLN A 161 16.67 1.28 11.20
N PRO A 162 15.73 1.51 12.15
CA PRO A 162 15.01 0.41 12.79
C PRO A 162 14.16 -0.40 11.80
N LEU A 163 13.50 0.29 10.83
CA LEU A 163 12.72 -0.36 9.79
C LEU A 163 13.62 -1.20 8.89
N ARG A 164 14.70 -0.62 8.39
CA ARG A 164 15.66 -1.31 7.53
C ARG A 164 16.18 -2.58 8.21
N ARG A 165 16.65 -2.48 9.47
CA ARG A 165 17.15 -3.64 10.23
C ARG A 165 16.12 -4.77 10.33
N HIS A 166 14.86 -4.46 10.59
CA HIS A 166 13.80 -5.46 10.68
C HIS A 166 13.50 -6.09 9.30
N LEU A 167 13.47 -5.30 8.26
CA LEU A 167 13.16 -5.82 6.92
C LEU A 167 14.34 -6.57 6.28
N ASP A 168 15.57 -6.16 6.55
CA ASP A 168 16.75 -6.96 6.18
C ASP A 168 16.69 -8.35 6.80
N PHE A 169 16.30 -8.45 8.09
CA PHE A 169 16.10 -9.72 8.74
C PHE A 169 14.97 -10.55 8.11
N ILE A 170 13.81 -9.95 7.88
CA ILE A 170 12.66 -10.61 7.21
C ILE A 170 13.06 -11.07 5.81
N TYR A 171 13.83 -10.28 5.08
CA TYR A 171 14.33 -10.62 3.75
C TYR A 171 15.32 -11.77 3.78
N GLN A 172 16.31 -11.73 4.70
CA GLN A 172 17.35 -12.75 4.80
C GLN A 172 16.83 -14.10 5.32
N LYS A 173 15.82 -14.09 6.18
CA LYS A 173 15.22 -15.29 6.80
C LYS A 173 13.93 -15.73 6.14
N GLY A 174 13.48 -15.02 5.12
CA GLY A 174 12.21 -15.25 4.48
C GLY A 174 12.31 -15.80 3.07
N SER A 175 11.22 -16.43 2.66
CA SER A 175 10.98 -16.90 1.30
C SER A 175 9.48 -16.92 1.00
N THR A 176 9.12 -17.10 -0.26
CA THR A 176 7.72 -17.26 -0.67
C THR A 176 7.13 -18.59 -0.22
N TYR A 177 7.97 -19.60 -0.07
CA TYR A 177 7.58 -20.92 0.44
C TYR A 177 8.79 -21.65 1.04
N LEU A 178 8.52 -22.68 1.86
CA LEU A 178 9.51 -23.60 2.40
C LEU A 178 8.98 -25.03 2.29
N CYS A 179 9.81 -25.96 1.81
CA CYS A 179 9.54 -27.39 1.90
C CYS A 179 10.35 -27.98 3.05
N CYS A 180 9.68 -28.50 4.07
CA CYS A 180 10.32 -29.10 5.23
C CYS A 180 9.57 -30.38 5.66
N ASN A 181 10.31 -31.49 5.81
CA ASN A 181 9.74 -32.79 6.24
C ASN A 181 8.53 -33.25 5.40
N GLY A 182 8.57 -33.02 4.07
CA GLY A 182 7.49 -33.36 3.16
C GLY A 182 6.27 -32.43 3.23
N ASN A 183 6.35 -31.34 4.00
CA ASN A 183 5.32 -30.31 4.06
C ASN A 183 5.73 -29.10 3.22
N LEU A 184 4.78 -28.53 2.48
CA LEU A 184 4.88 -27.23 1.83
C LEU A 184 4.30 -26.16 2.75
N LEU A 185 5.14 -25.24 3.18
CA LEU A 185 4.77 -24.10 4.03
C LEU A 185 4.79 -22.84 3.16
N TYR A 186 3.72 -22.10 3.13
CA TYR A 186 3.58 -20.83 2.39
C TYR A 186 2.43 -19.98 2.97
N HIS A 187 2.47 -18.70 2.65
CA HIS A 187 1.37 -17.77 2.99
C HIS A 187 0.33 -17.78 1.87
N GLY A 188 -0.84 -17.70 2.01
CA GLY A 188 -1.84 -17.67 0.94
C GLY A 188 -2.56 -18.99 0.75
N CYS A 189 -3.14 -19.18 -0.42
CA CYS A 189 -3.93 -20.35 -0.77
C CYS A 189 -3.57 -20.89 -2.15
N ILE A 190 -3.85 -22.15 -2.40
CA ILE A 190 -3.82 -22.73 -3.74
C ILE A 190 -5.17 -22.42 -4.40
N PRO A 191 -5.21 -21.73 -5.55
CA PRO A 191 -6.44 -21.47 -6.28
C PRO A 191 -7.11 -22.80 -6.66
N MET A 192 -8.39 -22.92 -6.37
CA MET A 192 -9.15 -24.14 -6.68
C MET A 192 -10.46 -23.78 -7.37
N THR A 193 -10.88 -24.64 -8.26
CA THR A 193 -12.20 -24.58 -8.89
C THR A 193 -13.28 -25.01 -7.91
N PRO A 194 -14.57 -24.67 -8.12
CA PRO A 194 -15.67 -25.08 -7.24
C PRO A 194 -15.80 -26.59 -7.05
N ASP A 195 -15.33 -27.41 -8.02
CA ASP A 195 -15.31 -28.86 -7.98
C ASP A 195 -14.04 -29.45 -7.32
N GLY A 196 -13.20 -28.58 -6.73
CA GLY A 196 -12.04 -29.02 -5.92
C GLY A 196 -10.81 -29.39 -6.71
N LYS A 197 -10.68 -28.97 -7.98
CA LYS A 197 -9.47 -29.12 -8.80
C LYS A 197 -8.60 -27.87 -8.70
N PHE A 198 -7.31 -28.00 -9.00
CA PHE A 198 -6.44 -26.84 -9.12
C PHE A 198 -6.92 -25.95 -10.27
N ALA A 199 -7.05 -24.65 -9.99
CA ALA A 199 -7.28 -23.66 -11.03
C ALA A 199 -5.95 -23.37 -11.76
N SER A 200 -6.02 -23.31 -13.09
CA SER A 200 -4.90 -22.94 -13.97
C SER A 200 -4.93 -21.45 -14.25
#